data_0a4415795e56579655ff66751dc9680f
#
_entry.id   0a4415795e56579655ff66751dc9680f
#
_cell.length_a   1.000
_cell.length_b   1.000
_cell.length_c   1.000
_cell.angle_alpha   90.00
_cell.angle_beta   90.00
_cell.angle_gamma   90.00
#
_symmetry.space_group_name_H-M   'P 1'
#
loop_
_entity.id
_entity.type
_entity.pdbx_description
1 polymer ?
#
loop_
_entity_poly.entity_id
_entity_poly.type
_entity_poly.pdbx_seq_one_letter_code
_entity_poly.pdbx_strand_id
1 'polypeptide(L)'
;MRARVIVYPRREILDPQGKAIRDALSRVGFAGVDDVRAGKSFDIRLGTDDPERAGRELKEMCEKLLANTVVEDYSIELLPAEVEVNR
;
A
#
# COMPACT_ATOMS: atom_id res chain seq x y z
N MET A 1 18.57 1.77 3.57
CA MET A 1 17.70 1.00 2.66
C MET A 1 16.33 1.63 2.58
N ARG A 2 15.73 1.60 1.43
CA ARG A 2 14.38 2.12 1.20
C ARG A 2 13.39 0.98 1.03
N ALA A 3 12.15 1.20 1.45
CA ALA A 3 11.08 0.24 1.26
C ALA A 3 9.77 0.95 0.94
N ARG A 4 8.88 0.24 0.28
CA ARG A 4 7.51 0.69 0.03
C ARG A 4 6.56 -0.31 0.65
N VAL A 5 5.66 0.19 1.49
CA VAL A 5 4.59 -0.61 2.06
C VAL A 5 3.27 -0.14 1.44
N ILE A 6 2.52 -1.07 0.92
CA ILE A 6 1.19 -0.80 0.36
C ILE A 6 0.17 -1.49 1.24
N VAL A 7 -0.81 -0.74 1.72
CA VAL A 7 -1.89 -1.22 2.57
C VAL A 7 -3.22 -1.02 1.84
N TYR A 8 -4.02 -2.06 1.78
CA TYR A 8 -5.29 -2.03 1.04
C TYR A 8 -6.34 -2.90 1.71
N PRO A 9 -7.63 -2.58 1.52
CA PRO A 9 -8.71 -3.39 2.10
C PRO A 9 -8.69 -4.81 1.56
N ARG A 10 -9.01 -5.78 2.42
CA ARG A 10 -9.21 -7.16 1.99
C ARG A 10 -10.37 -7.24 1.02
N ARG A 11 -10.33 -8.24 0.13
CA ARG A 11 -11.33 -8.40 -0.93
C ARG A 11 -12.75 -8.50 -0.41
N GLU A 12 -12.93 -9.20 0.71
CA GLU A 12 -14.23 -9.44 1.32
C GLU A 12 -14.77 -8.24 2.09
N ILE A 13 -13.96 -7.19 2.26
CA ILE A 13 -14.37 -5.99 3.00
C ILE A 13 -14.95 -4.98 2.02
N LEU A 14 -16.11 -4.43 2.37
CA LEU A 14 -16.70 -3.34 1.61
C LEU A 14 -15.82 -2.10 1.75
N ASP A 15 -15.42 -1.55 0.61
CA ASP A 15 -14.64 -0.30 0.55
C ASP A 15 -15.54 0.83 0.04
N PRO A 16 -16.12 1.63 0.95
CA PRO A 16 -17.01 2.72 0.53
C PRO A 16 -16.31 3.77 -0.31
N GLN A 17 -15.03 4.03 -0.03
CA GLN A 17 -14.23 4.98 -0.80
C GLN A 17 -13.99 4.47 -2.21
N GLY A 18 -13.60 3.21 -2.36
CA GLY A 18 -13.40 2.58 -3.66
C GLY A 18 -14.67 2.57 -4.49
N LYS A 19 -15.81 2.24 -3.85
CA LYS A 19 -17.11 2.25 -4.52
C LYS A 19 -17.47 3.64 -5.02
N ALA A 20 -17.26 4.67 -4.20
CA ALA A 20 -17.54 6.05 -4.58
C ALA A 20 -16.68 6.48 -5.77
N ILE A 21 -15.41 6.08 -5.80
CA ILE A 21 -14.51 6.37 -6.92
C ILE A 21 -15.00 5.65 -8.19
N ARG A 22 -15.37 4.38 -8.08
CA ARG A 22 -15.90 3.62 -9.22
C ARG A 22 -17.12 4.30 -9.82
N ASP A 23 -18.06 4.72 -8.97
CA ASP A 23 -19.27 5.39 -9.43
C ASP A 23 -18.95 6.73 -10.06
N ALA A 24 -18.01 7.49 -9.51
CA ALA A 24 -17.57 8.75 -10.09
C ALA A 24 -16.89 8.53 -11.45
N LEU A 25 -16.07 7.51 -11.60
CA LEU A 25 -15.43 7.18 -12.87
C LEU A 25 -16.47 6.85 -13.94
N SER A 26 -17.52 6.12 -13.57
CA SER A 26 -18.61 5.83 -14.49
C SER A 26 -19.30 7.11 -14.97
N ARG A 27 -19.51 8.07 -14.06
CA ARG A 27 -20.15 9.35 -14.42
C ARG A 27 -19.31 10.20 -15.36
N VAL A 28 -18.00 10.07 -15.32
CA VAL A 28 -17.10 10.83 -16.21
C VAL A 28 -16.66 10.04 -17.45
N GLY A 29 -17.34 8.94 -17.76
CA GLY A 29 -17.16 8.24 -19.01
C GLY A 29 -16.40 6.92 -18.95
N PHE A 30 -16.05 6.44 -17.77
CA PHE A 30 -15.29 5.17 -17.62
C PHE A 30 -16.18 4.07 -17.06
N ALA A 31 -17.17 3.66 -17.83
CA ALA A 31 -18.15 2.65 -17.42
C ALA A 31 -17.59 1.22 -17.34
N GLY A 32 -16.38 0.98 -17.87
CA GLY A 32 -15.76 -0.34 -17.86
C GLY A 32 -15.00 -0.70 -16.59
N VAL A 33 -15.03 0.15 -15.57
CA VAL A 33 -14.35 -0.12 -14.30
C VAL A 33 -15.25 -0.95 -13.40
N ASP A 34 -14.85 -2.19 -13.16
CA ASP A 34 -15.65 -3.13 -12.36
C ASP A 34 -15.46 -2.96 -10.86
N ASP A 35 -14.24 -2.63 -10.44
CA ASP A 35 -13.92 -2.51 -9.03
C ASP A 35 -12.83 -1.47 -8.82
N VAL A 36 -12.90 -0.78 -7.70
CA VAL A 36 -11.85 0.15 -7.25
C VAL A 36 -11.62 -0.07 -5.76
N ARG A 37 -10.37 -0.22 -5.38
CA ARG A 37 -9.96 -0.33 -3.99
C ARG A 37 -9.02 0.78 -3.66
N ALA A 38 -9.37 1.61 -2.70
CA ALA A 38 -8.53 2.68 -2.24
C ALA A 38 -7.61 2.17 -1.14
N GLY A 39 -6.33 2.42 -1.28
CA GLY A 39 -5.33 2.00 -0.31
C GLY A 39 -4.36 3.12 0.01
N LYS A 40 -3.34 2.76 0.78
CA LYS A 40 -2.28 3.68 1.22
C LYS A 40 -0.93 3.15 0.81
N SER A 41 -0.01 4.04 0.53
CA SER A 41 1.37 3.70 0.24
C SER A 41 2.29 4.47 1.17
N PHE A 42 3.25 3.78 1.76
CA PHE A 42 4.24 4.38 2.65
C PHE A 42 5.63 4.17 2.06
N ASP A 43 6.36 5.25 1.87
CA ASP A 43 7.79 5.18 1.54
C ASP A 43 8.57 5.30 2.83
N ILE A 44 9.36 4.27 3.14
CA ILE A 44 10.06 4.17 4.41
C ILE A 44 11.56 4.07 4.16
N ARG A 45 12.32 4.91 4.85
CA ARG A 45 13.76 4.83 4.90
C ARG A 45 14.19 4.16 6.18
N LEU A 46 14.99 3.13 6.05
CA LEU A 46 15.52 2.38 7.19
C LEU A 46 17.01 2.67 7.36
N GLY A 47 17.44 2.70 8.62
CA GLY A 47 18.84 2.89 8.93
C GLY A 47 19.72 1.66 8.70
N THR A 48 19.11 0.50 8.46
CA THR A 48 19.84 -0.72 8.17
C THR A 48 19.96 -0.97 6.68
N ASP A 49 21.04 -1.62 6.26
CA ASP A 49 21.21 -2.11 4.90
C ASP A 49 21.05 -3.62 4.80
N ASP A 50 20.72 -4.29 5.89
CA ASP A 50 20.50 -5.73 5.92
C ASP A 50 19.06 -6.05 5.50
N PRO A 51 18.84 -6.72 4.35
CA PRO A 51 17.49 -7.01 3.86
C PRO A 51 16.66 -7.87 4.81
N GLU A 52 17.28 -8.81 5.50
CA GLU A 52 16.56 -9.68 6.45
C GLU A 52 16.04 -8.88 7.64
N ARG A 53 16.89 -8.05 8.21
CA ARG A 53 16.51 -7.18 9.32
C ARG A 53 15.44 -6.19 8.88
N ALA A 54 15.62 -5.59 7.71
CA ALA A 54 14.65 -4.65 7.15
C ALA A 54 13.27 -5.31 7.00
N GLY A 55 13.25 -6.53 6.44
CA GLY A 55 12.00 -7.26 6.25
C GLY A 55 11.28 -7.56 7.56
N ARG A 56 12.03 -7.96 8.58
CA ARG A 56 11.43 -8.24 9.89
C ARG A 56 10.85 -6.97 10.53
N GLU A 57 11.60 -5.89 10.49
CA GLU A 57 11.15 -4.62 11.06
C GLU A 57 9.93 -4.07 10.34
N LEU A 58 9.92 -4.14 9.01
CA LEU A 58 8.79 -3.68 8.20
C LEU A 58 7.54 -4.49 8.48
N LYS A 59 7.68 -5.81 8.62
CA LYS A 59 6.55 -6.66 8.97
C LYS A 59 5.97 -6.26 10.33
N GLU A 60 6.82 -6.03 11.31
CA GLU A 60 6.36 -5.57 12.62
C GLU A 60 5.67 -4.22 12.54
N MET A 61 6.20 -3.29 11.75
CA MET A 61 5.57 -1.99 11.54
C MET A 61 4.16 -2.14 10.99
N CYS A 62 3.99 -3.01 10.00
CA CYS A 62 2.69 -3.26 9.39
C CYS A 62 1.71 -3.87 10.41
N GLU A 63 2.16 -4.89 11.14
CA GLU A 63 1.31 -5.60 12.10
C GLU A 63 0.92 -4.74 13.29
N LYS A 64 1.81 -3.86 13.72
CA LYS A 64 1.59 -3.06 14.93
C LYS A 64 0.95 -1.70 14.67
N LEU A 65 1.12 -1.13 13.48
CA LEU A 65 0.71 0.24 13.24
C LEU A 65 0.16 0.52 11.85
N LEU A 66 0.87 0.12 10.78
CA LEU A 66 0.58 0.62 9.44
C LEU A 66 -0.69 0.04 8.85
N ALA A 67 -1.03 -1.20 9.18
CA ALA A 67 -2.20 -1.88 8.68
C ALA A 67 -3.11 -2.33 9.82
N ASN A 68 -4.41 -2.22 9.61
CA ASN A 68 -5.38 -2.89 10.46
C ASN A 68 -5.61 -4.29 9.89
N THR A 69 -4.88 -5.27 10.40
CA THR A 69 -4.83 -6.62 9.84
C THR A 69 -6.13 -7.40 9.93
N VAL A 70 -7.12 -6.87 10.67
CA VAL A 70 -8.47 -7.46 10.68
C VAL A 70 -9.17 -7.23 9.33
N VAL A 71 -8.98 -6.05 8.73
CA VAL A 71 -9.70 -5.64 7.52
C VAL A 71 -8.79 -5.26 6.35
N GLU A 72 -7.48 -5.23 6.57
CA GLU A 72 -6.51 -4.80 5.54
C GLU A 72 -5.44 -5.86 5.33
N ASP A 73 -5.00 -5.95 4.09
CA ASP A 73 -3.78 -6.65 3.70
C ASP A 73 -2.67 -5.64 3.43
N TYR A 74 -1.45 -6.11 3.40
CA TYR A 74 -0.33 -5.26 3.05
C TYR A 74 0.70 -6.03 2.23
N SER A 75 1.49 -5.28 1.48
CA SER A 75 2.67 -5.81 0.80
C SER A 75 3.87 -4.95 1.10
N ILE A 76 5.04 -5.58 1.13
CA ILE A 76 6.31 -4.93 1.41
C ILE A 76 7.22 -5.13 0.21
N GLU A 77 7.78 -4.04 -0.29
CA GLU A 77 8.75 -4.06 -1.37
C GLU A 77 10.02 -3.40 -0.89
N LEU A 78 11.13 -4.15 -0.91
CA LEU A 78 12.45 -3.58 -0.65
C LEU A 78 12.96 -2.97 -1.96
N LEU A 79 13.32 -1.71 -1.90
CA LEU A 79 13.77 -0.99 -3.06
C LEU A 79 15.29 -1.03 -3.15
N PRO A 80 15.86 -1.02 -4.37
CA PRO A 80 17.31 -0.97 -4.51
C PRO A 80 17.88 0.31 -3.94
N ALA A 81 19.21 0.33 -3.78
CA ALA A 81 19.92 1.53 -3.36
C ALA A 81 19.43 2.72 -4.17
N GLU A 82 19.15 3.80 -3.46
CA GLU A 82 18.50 4.97 -4.04
C GLU A 82 19.30 5.56 -5.19
N VAL A 83 18.70 5.56 -6.36
CA VAL A 83 19.15 6.41 -7.45
C VAL A 83 18.38 7.70 -7.27
N GLU A 84 19.09 8.80 -7.04
CA GLU A 84 18.44 10.09 -6.93
C GLU A 84 17.73 10.43 -8.21
N VAL A 85 16.44 10.55 -8.10
CA VAL A 85 15.62 11.05 -9.18
C VAL A 85 15.29 12.50 -8.84
N ASN A 86 15.74 13.40 -9.66
CA ASN A 86 15.38 14.81 -9.52
C ASN A 86 13.89 14.96 -9.75
N ARG A 87 13.27 15.59 -8.81
CA ARG A 87 11.84 15.89 -8.88
C ARG A 87 11.59 17.38 -8.83
#